data_5c084631fbe083cb5db2c6478c5bb23f
#
_entry.id   5c084631fbe083cb5db2c6478c5bb23f
#
_cell.length_a   1.000
_cell.length_b   1.000
_cell.length_c   1.000
_cell.angle_alpha   90.00
_cell.angle_beta   90.00
_cell.angle_gamma   90.00
#
_symmetry.space_group_name_H-M   'P 1'
#
loop_
_entity.id
_entity.type
_entity.pdbx_description
1 polymer ?
#
loop_
_entity_poly.entity_id
_entity_poly.type
_entity_poly.pdbx_seq_one_letter_code
_entity_poly.pdbx_strand_id
1 'polypeptide(L)'
;MRKLILAAVVITTFTAAAQNNTAANIIEGGKTLVELVRVFKTPKYILPLQPVVEKKDSCVLKNTTDMCIKNSTENPLLVSLYKRNGNVYEPCVLTLKILPKNQEFLYELKAGVYKIKYEIEEGAVKKLIREGEIKLNACENTFKEIKKE
;
A
#
# COMPACT_ATOMS: atom_id res chain seq x y z
N MET A 1 -53.40 2.25 27.68
CA MET A 1 -53.35 0.89 27.06
C MET A 1 -51.91 0.55 26.76
N ARG A 2 -51.29 -0.25 27.62
CA ARG A 2 -49.88 -0.71 27.49
C ARG A 2 -49.89 -2.01 26.69
N LYS A 3 -49.26 -2.05 25.54
CA LYS A 3 -49.02 -3.31 24.81
C LYS A 3 -47.60 -3.79 25.16
N LEU A 4 -47.56 -4.85 25.94
CA LEU A 4 -46.34 -5.65 26.19
C LEU A 4 -46.07 -6.48 24.94
N ILE A 5 -44.87 -6.31 24.35
CA ILE A 5 -44.35 -7.20 23.32
C ILE A 5 -43.35 -8.14 23.99
N LEU A 6 -43.73 -9.39 24.13
CA LEU A 6 -42.88 -10.49 24.58
C LEU A 6 -41.98 -10.88 23.41
N ALA A 7 -40.67 -10.64 23.55
CA ALA A 7 -39.68 -11.17 22.65
C ALA A 7 -39.26 -12.56 23.14
N ALA A 8 -39.60 -13.60 22.40
CA ALA A 8 -39.16 -14.96 22.63
C ALA A 8 -37.71 -15.10 22.12
N VAL A 9 -36.77 -15.32 23.05
CA VAL A 9 -35.37 -15.66 22.74
C VAL A 9 -35.31 -17.16 22.52
N VAL A 10 -35.09 -17.58 21.28
CA VAL A 10 -34.81 -18.98 20.92
C VAL A 10 -33.34 -19.23 21.11
N ILE A 11 -32.96 -19.92 22.17
CA ILE A 11 -31.60 -20.40 22.41
C ILE A 11 -31.46 -21.73 21.71
N THR A 12 -30.79 -21.76 20.57
CA THR A 12 -30.36 -22.99 19.91
C THR A 12 -29.05 -23.47 20.52
N THR A 13 -29.16 -24.51 21.34
CA THR A 13 -27.99 -25.26 21.88
C THR A 13 -27.42 -26.13 20.79
N PHE A 14 -26.24 -25.78 20.27
CA PHE A 14 -25.42 -26.69 19.46
C PHE A 14 -24.74 -27.72 20.35
N THR A 15 -25.23 -28.97 20.31
CA THR A 15 -24.51 -30.12 20.87
C THR A 15 -23.39 -30.49 19.91
N ALA A 16 -22.16 -30.19 20.29
CA ALA A 16 -20.97 -30.72 19.62
C ALA A 16 -20.81 -32.20 19.97
N ALA A 17 -21.11 -33.08 19.02
CA ALA A 17 -20.74 -34.48 19.11
C ALA A 17 -19.22 -34.64 18.91
N ALA A 18 -18.50 -34.81 19.99
CA ALA A 18 -17.10 -35.18 19.93
C ALA A 18 -16.99 -36.63 19.46
N GLN A 19 -16.64 -36.84 18.19
CA GLN A 19 -16.27 -38.14 17.66
C GLN A 19 -14.82 -38.43 18.04
N ASN A 20 -14.66 -39.39 18.97
CA ASN A 20 -13.40 -39.99 19.32
C ASN A 20 -12.88 -40.87 18.17
N ASN A 21 -12.08 -40.31 17.28
CA ASN A 21 -11.32 -41.05 16.27
C ASN A 21 -9.81 -40.75 16.36
N THR A 22 -9.30 -40.56 17.58
CA THR A 22 -7.91 -40.18 17.80
C THR A 22 -6.90 -41.32 17.55
N ALA A 23 -7.34 -42.60 17.58
CA ALA A 23 -6.43 -43.72 17.40
C ALA A 23 -6.15 -44.08 15.92
N ALA A 24 -7.10 -43.87 15.02
CA ALA A 24 -6.91 -44.17 13.61
C ALA A 24 -6.01 -43.11 12.91
N ASN A 25 -6.10 -41.84 13.33
CA ASN A 25 -5.32 -40.75 12.72
C ASN A 25 -3.83 -40.79 13.10
N ILE A 26 -3.44 -41.45 14.21
CA ILE A 26 -2.03 -41.57 14.62
C ILE A 26 -1.29 -42.53 13.70
N ILE A 27 -1.94 -43.58 13.21
CA ILE A 27 -1.33 -44.59 12.32
C ILE A 27 -1.13 -44.00 10.90
N GLU A 28 -2.08 -43.20 10.42
CA GLU A 28 -1.94 -42.54 9.12
C GLU A 28 -0.93 -41.39 9.17
N GLY A 29 -0.87 -40.61 10.27
CA GLY A 29 0.15 -39.60 10.48
C GLY A 29 1.58 -40.14 10.50
N GLY A 30 1.79 -41.38 11.01
CA GLY A 30 3.08 -42.02 10.99
C GLY A 30 3.55 -42.42 9.58
N LYS A 31 2.64 -42.86 8.73
CA LYS A 31 2.95 -43.17 7.30
C LYS A 31 3.31 -41.90 6.49
N THR A 32 2.60 -40.83 6.69
CA THR A 32 2.91 -39.55 6.04
C THR A 32 4.24 -38.97 6.45
N LEU A 33 4.64 -39.12 7.73
CA LEU A 33 5.96 -38.67 8.19
C LEU A 33 7.09 -39.49 7.57
N VAL A 34 6.92 -40.82 7.44
CA VAL A 34 7.92 -41.68 6.82
C VAL A 34 8.04 -41.37 5.31
N GLU A 35 6.96 -41.09 4.63
CA GLU A 35 6.99 -40.65 3.22
C GLU A 35 7.64 -39.28 3.07
N LEU A 36 7.33 -38.32 3.93
CA LEU A 36 7.97 -37.00 3.93
C LEU A 36 9.49 -37.11 4.09
N VAL A 37 9.96 -37.98 5.02
CA VAL A 37 11.40 -38.20 5.22
C VAL A 37 12.04 -38.87 3.99
N ARG A 38 11.31 -39.71 3.26
CA ARG A 38 11.79 -40.29 2.01
C ARG A 38 11.94 -39.27 0.91
N VAL A 39 10.97 -38.33 0.78
CA VAL A 39 11.04 -37.23 -0.20
C VAL A 39 12.24 -36.33 0.04
N PHE A 40 12.61 -36.10 1.33
CA PHE A 40 13.80 -35.28 1.63
C PHE A 40 15.14 -36.03 1.48
N LYS A 41 15.12 -37.38 1.42
CA LYS A 41 16.34 -38.19 1.21
C LYS A 41 16.60 -38.57 -0.24
N THR A 42 15.69 -38.23 -1.19
CA THR A 42 16.00 -38.36 -2.60
C THR A 42 17.10 -37.36 -2.95
N PRO A 43 18.17 -37.79 -3.63
CA PRO A 43 19.20 -36.86 -4.05
C PRO A 43 18.55 -35.78 -4.91
N LYS A 44 18.65 -34.54 -4.45
CA LYS A 44 18.23 -33.39 -5.24
C LYS A 44 19.05 -33.46 -6.54
N TYR A 45 18.38 -33.75 -7.65
CA TYR A 45 18.94 -33.41 -8.94
C TYR A 45 19.21 -31.91 -8.90
N ILE A 46 20.48 -31.55 -8.87
CA ILE A 46 20.92 -30.17 -9.06
C ILE A 46 20.57 -29.88 -10.52
N LEU A 47 19.36 -29.38 -10.75
CA LEU A 47 19.05 -28.75 -12.02
C LEU A 47 20.14 -27.68 -12.23
N PRO A 48 20.79 -27.66 -13.39
CA PRO A 48 21.74 -26.59 -13.68
C PRO A 48 21.03 -25.27 -13.37
N LEU A 49 21.68 -24.47 -12.53
CA LEU A 49 21.21 -23.12 -12.17
C LEU A 49 20.90 -22.40 -13.47
N GLN A 50 19.62 -22.35 -13.83
CA GLN A 50 19.19 -21.42 -14.86
C GLN A 50 19.60 -20.04 -14.33
N PRO A 51 20.25 -19.22 -15.15
CA PRO A 51 20.60 -17.88 -14.73
C PRO A 51 19.31 -17.24 -14.23
N VAL A 52 19.31 -16.86 -12.96
CA VAL A 52 18.20 -16.09 -12.38
C VAL A 52 18.16 -14.80 -13.18
N VAL A 53 17.29 -14.77 -14.17
CA VAL A 53 16.98 -13.52 -14.85
C VAL A 53 16.31 -12.68 -13.79
N GLU A 54 17.05 -11.78 -13.15
CA GLU A 54 16.51 -10.77 -12.29
C GLU A 54 15.44 -10.04 -13.09
N LYS A 55 14.16 -10.31 -12.77
CA LYS A 55 13.07 -9.52 -13.30
C LYS A 55 13.31 -8.10 -12.79
N LYS A 56 13.84 -7.24 -13.66
CA LYS A 56 13.89 -5.81 -13.35
C LYS A 56 12.52 -5.36 -12.92
N ASP A 57 12.44 -4.78 -11.73
CA ASP A 57 11.18 -4.25 -11.21
C ASP A 57 10.55 -3.31 -12.25
N SER A 58 9.24 -3.40 -12.40
CA SER A 58 8.51 -2.64 -13.42
C SER A 58 8.73 -1.12 -13.29
N CYS A 59 8.96 -0.63 -12.07
CA CYS A 59 9.27 0.78 -11.80
C CYS A 59 10.62 1.21 -12.39
N VAL A 60 11.64 0.32 -12.40
CA VAL A 60 12.94 0.58 -13.05
C VAL A 60 12.76 0.71 -14.55
N LEU A 61 12.04 -0.24 -15.16
CA LEU A 61 11.78 -0.23 -16.60
C LEU A 61 10.96 0.96 -17.05
N LYS A 62 9.95 1.34 -16.27
CA LYS A 62 9.09 2.49 -16.54
C LYS A 62 9.73 3.82 -16.12
N ASN A 63 10.81 3.79 -15.36
CA ASN A 63 11.42 4.96 -14.72
C ASN A 63 10.40 5.77 -13.93
N THR A 64 9.67 5.10 -13.02
CA THR A 64 8.60 5.70 -12.24
C THR A 64 8.83 5.56 -10.74
N THR A 65 8.15 6.38 -9.97
CA THR A 65 8.17 6.45 -8.51
C THR A 65 6.78 6.79 -7.99
N ASP A 66 6.54 6.51 -6.72
CA ASP A 66 5.30 6.87 -6.05
C ASP A 66 5.56 7.96 -4.99
N MET A 67 4.58 8.83 -4.79
CA MET A 67 4.66 9.90 -3.81
C MET A 67 3.38 9.96 -3.00
N CYS A 68 3.52 10.03 -1.67
CA CYS A 68 2.42 10.27 -0.75
C CYS A 68 2.55 11.68 -0.15
N ILE A 69 1.48 12.46 -0.18
CA ILE A 69 1.42 13.79 0.43
C ILE A 69 0.30 13.80 1.47
N LYS A 70 0.67 14.14 2.71
CA LYS A 70 -0.26 14.28 3.82
C LYS A 70 -0.47 15.74 4.15
N ASN A 71 -1.74 16.15 4.16
CA ASN A 71 -2.16 17.45 4.63
C ASN A 71 -2.51 17.40 6.13
N SER A 72 -1.63 17.90 6.98
CA SER A 72 -1.87 17.99 8.44
C SER A 72 -2.40 19.37 8.86
N THR A 73 -2.79 20.22 7.89
CA THR A 73 -3.39 21.53 8.17
C THR A 73 -4.92 21.43 8.34
N GLU A 74 -5.56 22.50 8.78
CA GLU A 74 -7.02 22.61 8.94
C GLU A 74 -7.72 23.05 7.64
N ASN A 75 -6.97 23.45 6.63
CA ASN A 75 -7.50 23.97 5.36
C ASN A 75 -7.17 23.01 4.21
N PRO A 76 -7.96 23.00 3.13
CA PRO A 76 -7.61 22.27 1.93
C PRO A 76 -6.25 22.71 1.38
N LEU A 77 -5.42 21.72 1.03
CA LEU A 77 -4.10 21.92 0.46
C LEU A 77 -4.15 21.67 -1.04
N LEU A 78 -3.70 22.67 -1.82
CA LEU A 78 -3.48 22.53 -3.25
C LEU A 78 -1.99 22.29 -3.50
N VAL A 79 -1.69 21.20 -4.20
CA VAL A 79 -0.31 20.83 -4.56
C VAL A 79 -0.17 20.87 -6.06
N SER A 80 0.81 21.62 -6.55
CA SER A 80 1.11 21.72 -7.98
C SER A 80 2.54 21.24 -8.24
N LEU A 81 2.69 20.33 -9.20
CA LEU A 81 3.97 19.78 -9.63
C LEU A 81 4.31 20.25 -11.05
N TYR A 82 5.55 20.72 -11.21
CA TYR A 82 6.11 21.18 -12.48
C TYR A 82 7.38 20.39 -12.75
N LYS A 83 7.39 19.57 -13.77
CA LYS A 83 8.57 18.78 -14.12
C LYS A 83 9.64 19.68 -14.73
N ARG A 84 10.90 19.45 -14.33
CA ARG A 84 12.04 20.15 -14.92
C ARG A 84 12.54 19.39 -16.16
N ASN A 85 12.65 20.09 -17.26
CA ASN A 85 13.25 19.60 -18.48
C ASN A 85 14.44 20.51 -18.86
N GLY A 86 15.65 20.02 -18.66
CA GLY A 86 16.86 20.84 -18.75
C GLY A 86 16.87 21.96 -17.71
N ASN A 87 16.88 23.21 -18.16
CA ASN A 87 16.86 24.40 -17.32
C ASN A 87 15.48 25.07 -17.21
N VAL A 88 14.44 24.48 -17.80
CA VAL A 88 13.09 25.05 -17.83
C VAL A 88 12.11 24.10 -17.16
N TYR A 89 11.11 24.69 -16.48
CA TYR A 89 9.98 23.93 -15.94
C TYR A 89 8.88 23.83 -16.99
N GLU A 90 8.39 22.62 -17.20
CA GLU A 90 7.20 22.38 -18.01
C GLU A 90 5.97 23.07 -17.38
N PRO A 91 4.90 23.33 -18.13
CA PRO A 91 3.63 23.69 -17.55
C PRO A 91 3.21 22.70 -16.47
N CYS A 92 2.34 23.13 -15.55
CA CYS A 92 1.93 22.28 -14.44
C CYS A 92 1.52 20.88 -14.90
N VAL A 93 2.29 19.87 -14.52
CA VAL A 93 2.06 18.48 -14.92
C VAL A 93 0.89 17.88 -14.15
N LEU A 94 0.72 18.29 -12.89
CA LEU A 94 -0.30 17.78 -12.01
C LEU A 94 -0.69 18.82 -10.96
N THR A 95 -1.99 18.95 -10.73
CA THR A 95 -2.55 19.68 -9.60
C THR A 95 -3.44 18.77 -8.80
N LEU A 96 -3.22 18.72 -7.48
CA LEU A 96 -3.90 17.85 -6.54
C LEU A 96 -4.48 18.67 -5.40
N LYS A 97 -5.75 18.44 -5.04
CA LYS A 97 -6.39 19.04 -3.87
C LYS A 97 -6.55 17.99 -2.77
N ILE A 98 -5.91 18.22 -1.63
CA ILE A 98 -5.93 17.31 -0.48
C ILE A 98 -6.76 17.94 0.63
N LEU A 99 -7.81 17.25 1.08
CA LEU A 99 -8.66 17.72 2.16
C LEU A 99 -7.90 17.82 3.49
N PRO A 100 -8.37 18.62 4.44
CA PRO A 100 -7.77 18.71 5.78
C PRO A 100 -7.61 17.35 6.43
N LYS A 101 -6.47 17.13 7.10
CA LYS A 101 -6.13 15.90 7.84
C LYS A 101 -6.12 14.62 6.99
N ASN A 102 -6.16 14.76 5.66
CA ASN A 102 -6.15 13.64 4.71
C ASN A 102 -4.79 13.49 4.02
N GLN A 103 -4.63 12.39 3.30
CA GLN A 103 -3.45 12.11 2.47
C GLN A 103 -3.87 11.60 1.11
N GLU A 104 -3.02 11.87 0.12
CA GLU A 104 -3.22 11.42 -1.25
C GLU A 104 -1.95 10.78 -1.80
N PHE A 105 -2.15 9.77 -2.65
CA PHE A 105 -1.08 9.03 -3.30
C PHE A 105 -1.03 9.37 -4.78
N LEU A 106 0.16 9.67 -5.25
CA LEU A 106 0.49 9.87 -6.65
C LEU A 106 1.30 8.66 -7.11
N TYR A 107 0.71 7.87 -7.99
CA TYR A 107 1.34 6.67 -8.51
C TYR A 107 1.99 6.91 -9.87
N GLU A 108 3.03 6.14 -10.18
CA GLU A 108 3.70 6.13 -11.49
C GLU A 108 4.19 7.50 -11.97
N LEU A 109 4.56 8.40 -11.07
CA LEU A 109 5.23 9.65 -11.44
C LEU A 109 6.55 9.33 -12.14
N LYS A 110 6.85 10.00 -13.24
CA LYS A 110 8.15 9.86 -13.90
C LYS A 110 9.27 10.35 -12.99
N ALA A 111 10.32 9.56 -12.83
CA ALA A 111 11.50 10.01 -12.10
C ALA A 111 12.10 11.28 -12.73
N GLY A 112 12.64 12.16 -11.89
CA GLY A 112 13.17 13.44 -12.34
C GLY A 112 13.17 14.51 -11.25
N VAL A 113 13.47 15.74 -11.64
CA VAL A 113 13.42 16.90 -10.75
C VAL A 113 12.11 17.66 -11.01
N TYR A 114 11.43 17.97 -9.91
CA TYR A 114 10.16 18.69 -9.94
C TYR A 114 10.26 19.93 -9.05
N LYS A 115 9.70 21.02 -9.53
CA LYS A 115 9.30 22.14 -8.70
C LYS A 115 7.92 21.80 -8.11
N ILE A 116 7.79 21.93 -6.79
CA ILE A 116 6.54 21.65 -6.09
C ILE A 116 6.08 22.91 -5.36
N LYS A 117 4.80 23.24 -5.48
CA LYS A 117 4.14 24.33 -4.78
C LYS A 117 3.06 23.78 -3.86
N TYR A 118 3.01 24.32 -2.66
CA TYR A 118 1.97 24.01 -1.68
C TYR A 118 1.22 25.29 -1.35
N GLU A 119 -0.08 25.30 -1.64
CA GLU A 119 -0.97 26.43 -1.40
C GLU A 119 -2.14 25.97 -0.54
N ILE A 120 -2.56 26.74 0.46
CA ILE A 120 -3.80 26.51 1.19
C ILE A 120 -4.91 27.36 0.63
N GLU A 121 -6.14 26.80 0.66
CA GLU A 121 -7.35 27.54 0.30
C GLU A 121 -8.02 28.03 1.61
N GLU A 122 -8.01 29.34 1.83
CA GLU A 122 -8.75 30.02 2.91
C GLU A 122 -9.92 30.79 2.27
N GLY A 123 -11.09 30.12 2.15
CA GLY A 123 -12.23 30.65 1.41
C GLY A 123 -11.93 30.77 -0.10
N ALA A 124 -12.01 31.98 -0.65
CA ALA A 124 -11.71 32.24 -2.06
C ALA A 124 -10.24 32.58 -2.35
N VAL A 125 -9.42 32.66 -1.31
CA VAL A 125 -8.01 33.07 -1.42
C VAL A 125 -7.10 31.85 -1.36
N LYS A 126 -6.13 31.78 -2.29
CA LYS A 126 -5.03 30.82 -2.27
C LYS A 126 -3.79 31.47 -1.68
N LYS A 127 -3.25 30.89 -0.64
CA LYS A 127 -2.03 31.35 0.04
C LYS A 127 -0.92 30.36 -0.16
N LEU A 128 0.20 30.79 -0.74
CA LEU A 128 1.41 29.99 -0.85
C LEU A 128 2.00 29.73 0.53
N ILE A 129 2.15 28.45 0.91
CA ILE A 129 2.83 28.05 2.14
C ILE A 129 4.32 27.80 1.85
N ARG A 130 4.58 27.04 0.80
CA ARG A 130 5.93 26.57 0.49
C ARG A 130 6.07 26.29 -1.02
N GLU A 131 7.27 26.56 -1.50
CA GLU A 131 7.70 26.20 -2.84
C GLU A 131 9.13 25.68 -2.77
N GLY A 132 9.48 24.72 -3.62
CA GLY A 132 10.83 24.16 -3.65
C GLY A 132 11.03 23.14 -4.74
N GLU A 133 12.24 22.64 -4.85
CA GLU A 133 12.55 21.52 -5.74
C GLU A 133 12.60 20.21 -4.97
N ILE A 134 12.19 19.13 -5.63
CA ILE A 134 12.29 17.77 -5.17
C ILE A 134 12.81 16.88 -6.29
N LYS A 135 13.77 16.02 -5.97
CA LYS A 135 14.24 14.98 -6.87
C LYS A 135 13.52 13.68 -6.54
N LEU A 136 12.85 13.10 -7.51
CA LEU A 136 12.19 11.81 -7.42
C LEU A 136 13.03 10.78 -8.18
N ASN A 137 13.50 9.74 -7.47
CA ASN A 137 14.27 8.65 -8.06
C ASN A 137 13.35 7.48 -8.40
N ALA A 138 13.68 6.72 -9.44
CA ALA A 138 12.90 5.54 -9.81
C ALA A 138 12.84 4.52 -8.66
N CYS A 139 11.68 3.90 -8.45
CA CYS A 139 11.40 2.90 -7.42
C CYS A 139 11.55 3.40 -5.96
N GLU A 140 11.65 4.69 -5.75
CA GLU A 140 11.72 5.29 -4.42
C GLU A 140 10.33 5.81 -4.02
N ASN A 141 9.83 5.42 -2.84
CA ASN A 141 8.58 5.95 -2.30
C ASN A 141 8.87 7.21 -1.49
N THR A 142 8.33 8.33 -1.95
CA THR A 142 8.52 9.63 -1.30
C THR A 142 7.32 9.99 -0.43
N PHE A 143 7.55 10.34 0.83
CA PHE A 143 6.52 10.83 1.75
C PHE A 143 6.78 12.30 2.12
N LYS A 144 5.73 13.13 2.04
CA LYS A 144 5.76 14.54 2.43
C LYS A 144 4.58 14.87 3.33
N GLU A 145 4.85 15.39 4.51
CA GLU A 145 3.82 15.91 5.42
C GLU A 145 3.89 17.44 5.45
N ILE A 146 2.76 18.09 5.23
CA ILE A 146 2.61 19.56 5.27
C ILE A 146 1.86 19.91 6.53
N LYS A 147 2.53 20.70 7.41
CA LYS A 147 2.00 21.25 8.65
C LYS A 147 1.92 22.76 8.51
N LYS A 148 0.97 23.37 9.23
CA LYS A 148 0.96 24.82 9.42
C LYS A 148 2.03 25.15 10.45
N GLU A 149 2.97 25.98 10.07
CA GLU A 149 3.92 26.61 11.01
C GLU A 149 3.21 27.67 11.83
#